data_3a0661f3d7bd425256638455a56e337b
#
_entry.id   3a0661f3d7bd425256638455a56e337b
#
_cell.length_a   1.000
_cell.length_b   1.000
_cell.length_c   1.000
_cell.angle_alpha   90.00
_cell.angle_beta   90.00
_cell.angle_gamma   90.00
#
_symmetry.space_group_name_H-M   'P 1'
#
loop_
_entity.id
_entity.type
_entity.pdbx_description
1 polymer ?
#
loop_
_entity_poly.entity_id
_entity_poly.type
_entity_poly.pdbx_seq_one_letter_code
_entity_poly.pdbx_strand_id
1 'polypeptide(L)' 'RRITCLIDPDNAPSIRLAERHGFREFDRTAYHGAPVVLFEFGHADYS' A
#
# COMPACT_ATOMS: atom_id res chain seq x y z
N ARG A 1 -10.67 11.36 1.69
CA ARG A 1 -9.49 11.50 0.97
C ARG A 1 -8.62 10.27 1.13
N ARG A 2 -7.99 9.85 0.10
CA ARG A 2 -7.18 8.66 0.11
C ARG A 2 -5.72 8.98 -0.10
N ILE A 3 -4.87 8.28 0.62
CA ILE A 3 -3.44 8.35 0.42
C ILE A 3 -3.00 7.01 -0.11
N THR A 4 -2.27 7.04 -1.22
CA THR A 4 -1.80 5.82 -1.85
C THR A 4 -0.29 5.79 -1.81
N CYS A 5 0.28 4.63 -1.53
CA CYS A 5 1.71 4.47 -1.61
C CYS A 5 2.06 3.17 -2.30
N LEU A 6 3.24 3.16 -2.89
CA LEU A 6 3.76 2.01 -3.60
C LEU A 6 4.90 1.44 -2.78
N ILE A 7 4.86 0.14 -2.54
CA ILE A 7 5.88 -0.52 -1.73
C ILE A 7 6.37 -1.73 -2.50
N ASP A 8 7.69 -1.90 -2.51
CA ASP A 8 8.31 -3.08 -3.11
C ASP A 8 7.84 -4.31 -2.32
N PRO A 9 7.35 -5.36 -2.99
CA PRO A 9 6.88 -6.55 -2.28
C PRO A 9 7.96 -7.24 -1.45
N ASP A 10 9.23 -6.99 -1.75
CA ASP A 10 10.32 -7.56 -0.97
C ASP A 10 10.65 -6.72 0.27
N ASN A 11 10.02 -5.57 0.39
CA ASN A 11 10.29 -4.67 1.50
C ASN A 11 9.32 -4.94 2.65
N ALA A 12 9.46 -6.11 3.25
CA ALA A 12 8.54 -6.54 4.29
C ALA A 12 8.46 -5.57 5.48
N PRO A 13 9.57 -4.98 5.95
CA PRO A 13 9.45 -4.01 7.04
C PRO A 13 8.55 -2.83 6.71
N SER A 14 8.65 -2.32 5.48
CA SER A 14 7.81 -1.19 5.08
C SER A 14 6.35 -1.59 4.98
N ILE A 15 6.11 -2.81 4.49
CA ILE A 15 4.74 -3.31 4.39
C ILE A 15 4.12 -3.41 5.79
N ARG A 16 4.87 -3.97 6.73
CA ARG A 16 4.37 -4.08 8.09
C ARG A 16 4.13 -2.71 8.72
N LEU A 17 5.02 -1.77 8.44
CA LEU A 17 4.87 -0.43 8.96
C LEU A 17 3.61 0.23 8.41
N ALA A 18 3.38 0.08 7.11
CA ALA A 18 2.19 0.65 6.49
C ALA A 18 0.93 0.04 7.11
N GLU A 19 0.92 -1.27 7.30
CA GLU A 19 -0.24 -1.93 7.86
C GLU A 19 -0.50 -1.48 9.29
N ARG A 20 0.57 -1.25 10.05
CA ARG A 20 0.41 -0.77 11.42
C ARG A 20 -0.19 0.63 11.47
N HIS A 21 0.00 1.40 10.42
CA HIS A 21 -0.54 2.75 10.36
C HIS A 21 -1.91 2.79 9.70
N GLY A 22 -2.49 1.64 9.41
CA GLY A 22 -3.83 1.58 8.88
C GLY A 22 -3.92 1.50 7.37
N PHE A 23 -2.79 1.40 6.69
CA PHE A 23 -2.80 1.21 5.25
C PHE A 23 -3.20 -0.22 4.91
N ARG A 24 -3.85 -0.38 3.77
CA ARG A 24 -4.29 -1.68 3.32
C ARG A 24 -3.87 -1.90 1.89
N GLU A 25 -3.41 -3.12 1.61
CA GLU A 25 -3.10 -3.50 0.25
C GLU A 25 -4.41 -3.62 -0.53
N PHE A 26 -4.45 -3.01 -1.72
CA PHE A 26 -5.64 -3.11 -2.54
C PHE A 26 -5.34 -3.56 -3.96
N ASP A 27 -4.07 -3.55 -4.37
CA ASP A 27 -3.75 -3.97 -5.72
C ASP A 27 -2.25 -4.23 -5.84
N ARG A 28 -1.87 -4.85 -6.94
CA ARG A 28 -0.46 -5.06 -7.27
C ARG A 28 -0.29 -4.78 -8.73
N THR A 29 0.82 -4.17 -9.09
CA THR A 29 1.07 -3.82 -10.48
C THR A 29 2.58 -3.75 -10.70
N ALA A 30 2.98 -3.31 -11.88
CA ALA A 30 4.38 -3.10 -12.20
C ALA A 30 4.62 -1.62 -12.38
N TYR A 31 5.74 -1.15 -11.87
CA TYR A 31 6.11 0.24 -11.98
C TYR A 31 7.56 0.27 -12.45
N HIS A 32 7.80 0.87 -13.62
CA HIS A 32 9.13 0.89 -14.24
C HIS A 32 9.71 -0.51 -14.36
N GLY A 33 8.85 -1.47 -14.70
CA GLY A 33 9.29 -2.83 -14.92
C GLY A 33 9.50 -3.65 -13.66
N ALA A 34 9.21 -3.10 -12.50
CA ALA A 34 9.38 -3.81 -11.23
C ALA A 34 8.02 -3.97 -10.56
N PRO A 35 7.78 -5.12 -9.90
CA PRO A 35 6.51 -5.30 -9.20
C PRO A 35 6.41 -4.39 -8.00
N VAL A 36 5.21 -3.87 -7.77
CA VAL A 36 4.95 -3.05 -6.59
C VAL A 36 3.60 -3.44 -6.02
N VAL A 37 3.45 -3.23 -4.72
CA VAL A 37 2.19 -3.43 -4.02
C VAL A 37 1.61 -2.07 -3.73
N LEU A 38 0.33 -1.91 -4.01
CA LEU A 38 -0.36 -0.65 -3.81
C LEU A 38 -1.13 -0.71 -2.50
N PHE A 39 -0.84 0.23 -1.63
CA PHE A 39 -1.53 0.37 -0.36
C PHE A 39 -2.30 1.67 -0.34
N GLU A 40 -3.40 1.68 0.38
CA GLU A 40 -4.18 2.90 0.54
C GLU A 40 -4.57 3.08 1.99
N PHE A 41 -4.67 4.32 2.38
CA PHE A 41 -5.18 4.70 3.69
C PHE A 41 -6.28 5.71 3.45
N GLY A 42 -7.47 5.43 3.89
CA GLY A 42 -8.53 6.37 3.69
C GLY A 42 -9.69 5.94 4.52
N HIS A 43 -10.54 6.74 4.73
CA HIS A 43 -11.51 6.49 5.44
C HIS A 43 -12.60 6.15 4.89
N ALA A 44 -12.73 5.37 4.91
CA ALA A 44 -13.71 4.98 4.36
C ALA A 44 -14.86 4.87 5.19
N ASP A 45 -15.04 5.12 5.53
CA ASP A 45 -15.72 4.99 6.30
C ASP A 45 -16.87 4.97 6.16
N TYR A 46 -16.75 5.10 5.84
CA TYR A 46 -17.39 5.01 5.82
C TYR A 46 -17.87 4.56 5.43
N SER A 47 -17.78 4.46 5.43
CA SER A 47 -17.85 4.02 5.17
C SER A 47 -18.08 3.58 5.00
#